data_992288d432e9f68e9c4cace3d21c6f24
#
_entry.id   992288d432e9f68e9c4cace3d21c6f24
#
_cell.length_a   1.000
_cell.length_b   1.000
_cell.length_c   1.000
_cell.angle_alpha   90.00
_cell.angle_beta   90.00
_cell.angle_gamma   90.00
#
_symmetry.space_group_name_H-M   'P 1'
#
loop_
_entity.id
_entity.type
_entity.pdbx_description
1 polymer ?
#
loop_
_entity_poly.entity_id
_entity_poly.type
_entity_poly.pdbx_seq_one_letter_code
_entity_poly.pdbx_strand_id
1 'polypeptide(L)'
;MYGPYVKDENGKSLQTRLIAIIDDASRVVCHGQFFYHDNIDSLITTLRAGFYKRGVPLSIYADNGSSYTSKEFILICSRLGCILRHAPLRDGAAKGKIERFFRRVRDQFLSRILDLSSLSKLNKQFTLWLEDEYNSSVHSAISMKPIDRFAMDLKRIRFLEPGQFSDELFYLEKTRKVKKDNTFAFNNTRYETPTDLRDKEITIRFDRNKPDKIIIYYKNCRIGQAKILDLIANGRLRKGNKGVYND
;
A
#
# COMPACT_ATOMS: atom_id res chain seq x y z
N MET A 1 -1.51 11.37 -12.08
CA MET A 1 -1.05 12.47 -12.99
C MET A 1 0.29 12.09 -13.61
N TYR A 2 0.53 12.45 -14.87
CA TYR A 2 1.85 12.30 -15.52
C TYR A 2 2.86 13.25 -14.89
N GLY A 3 4.03 12.73 -14.55
CA GLY A 3 5.17 13.46 -14.02
C GLY A 3 6.33 13.58 -15.02
N PRO A 4 7.49 14.06 -14.59
CA PRO A 4 8.68 14.19 -15.44
C PRO A 4 9.28 12.83 -15.81
N TYR A 5 10.18 12.84 -16.80
CA TYR A 5 10.99 11.68 -17.11
C TYR A 5 12.16 11.58 -16.14
N VAL A 6 12.40 10.40 -15.60
CA VAL A 6 13.47 10.09 -14.65
C VAL A 6 14.15 8.79 -15.07
N LYS A 7 15.48 8.71 -14.92
CA LYS A 7 16.22 7.49 -15.22
C LYS A 7 15.97 6.42 -14.16
N ASP A 8 15.72 5.20 -14.60
CA ASP A 8 15.69 4.03 -13.72
C ASP A 8 17.11 3.52 -13.39
N GLU A 9 17.20 2.45 -12.62
CA GLU A 9 18.49 1.83 -12.22
C GLU A 9 19.31 1.31 -13.42
N ASN A 10 18.67 1.05 -14.56
CA ASN A 10 19.29 0.62 -15.80
C ASN A 10 19.64 1.79 -16.72
N GLY A 11 19.43 3.04 -16.29
CA GLY A 11 19.67 4.26 -17.07
C GLY A 11 18.59 4.57 -18.10
N LYS A 12 17.49 3.80 -18.16
CA LYS A 12 16.37 4.03 -19.06
C LYS A 12 15.52 5.19 -18.55
N SER A 13 15.24 6.17 -19.42
CA SER A 13 14.35 7.30 -19.09
C SER A 13 12.88 6.86 -19.15
N LEU A 14 12.20 6.92 -18.02
CA LEU A 14 10.79 6.54 -17.89
C LEU A 14 9.96 7.72 -17.40
N GLN A 15 8.79 7.91 -18.00
CA GLN A 15 7.84 8.93 -17.54
C GLN A 15 7.18 8.47 -16.24
N THR A 16 7.32 9.29 -15.19
CA THR A 16 6.75 8.98 -13.89
C THR A 16 5.25 9.25 -13.81
N ARG A 17 4.62 8.72 -12.78
CA ARG A 17 3.20 8.89 -12.43
C ARG A 17 3.09 9.35 -10.99
N LEU A 18 2.43 10.48 -10.75
CA LEU A 18 2.12 10.94 -9.40
C LEU A 18 0.80 10.33 -8.95
N ILE A 19 0.82 9.64 -7.81
CA ILE A 19 -0.35 9.22 -7.06
C ILE A 19 -0.39 10.06 -5.79
N ALA A 20 -1.56 10.61 -5.43
CA ALA A 20 -1.71 11.45 -4.25
C ALA A 20 -3.10 11.26 -3.61
N ILE A 21 -3.16 11.48 -2.29
CA ILE A 21 -4.38 11.43 -1.48
C ILE A 21 -4.58 12.81 -0.85
N ILE A 22 -5.71 13.43 -1.13
CA ILE A 22 -6.11 14.71 -0.57
C ILE A 22 -7.30 14.54 0.37
N ASP A 23 -7.24 15.16 1.54
CA ASP A 23 -8.39 15.25 2.43
C ASP A 23 -9.40 16.28 1.91
N ASP A 24 -10.66 15.86 1.85
CA ASP A 24 -11.72 16.65 1.24
C ASP A 24 -12.06 17.92 2.02
N ALA A 25 -12.01 17.88 3.33
CA ALA A 25 -12.37 19.01 4.20
C ALA A 25 -11.23 20.03 4.31
N SER A 26 -10.03 19.55 4.63
CA SER A 26 -8.89 20.44 4.93
C SER A 26 -8.04 20.80 3.71
N ARG A 27 -8.16 20.09 2.60
CA ARG A 27 -7.26 20.17 1.43
C ARG A 27 -5.83 19.69 1.71
N VAL A 28 -5.55 19.15 2.90
CA VAL A 28 -4.25 18.51 3.17
C VAL A 28 -4.04 17.40 2.16
N VAL A 29 -2.89 17.39 1.53
CA VAL A 29 -2.44 16.20 0.82
C VAL A 29 -1.77 15.28 1.84
N CYS A 30 -2.45 14.18 2.16
CA CYS A 30 -2.04 13.23 3.17
C CYS A 30 -0.72 12.58 2.82
N HIS A 31 -0.58 12.20 1.55
CA HIS A 31 0.65 11.72 0.93
C HIS A 31 0.56 11.85 -0.58
N GLY A 32 1.71 12.03 -1.22
CA GLY A 32 1.85 12.00 -2.67
C GLY A 32 3.25 11.51 -3.03
N GLN A 33 3.33 10.69 -4.07
CA GLN A 33 4.60 10.09 -4.48
C GLN A 33 4.61 9.81 -5.97
N PHE A 34 5.75 10.04 -6.63
CA PHE A 34 6.01 9.65 -8.00
C PHE A 34 6.47 8.20 -8.07
N PHE A 35 5.98 7.48 -9.08
CA PHE A 35 6.31 6.08 -9.39
C PHE A 35 6.62 5.94 -10.87
N TYR A 36 7.33 4.89 -11.26
CA TYR A 36 7.49 4.55 -12.69
C TYR A 36 6.22 3.91 -13.27
N HIS A 37 5.40 3.27 -12.42
CA HIS A 37 4.18 2.59 -12.86
C HIS A 37 2.97 3.02 -12.03
N ASP A 38 1.83 3.15 -12.70
CA ASP A 38 0.52 3.40 -12.07
C ASP A 38 -0.20 2.06 -11.92
N ASN A 39 0.11 1.35 -10.85
CA ASN A 39 -0.44 0.03 -10.56
C ASN A 39 -0.92 -0.06 -9.11
N ILE A 40 -1.50 -1.21 -8.75
CA ILE A 40 -2.03 -1.45 -7.40
C ILE A 40 -0.97 -1.34 -6.31
N ASP A 41 0.28 -1.74 -6.57
CA ASP A 41 1.36 -1.68 -5.57
C ASP A 41 1.74 -0.23 -5.25
N SER A 42 1.82 0.63 -6.28
CA SER A 42 2.04 2.06 -6.14
C SER A 42 0.91 2.73 -5.36
N LEU A 43 -0.33 2.35 -5.64
CA LEU A 43 -1.50 2.83 -4.91
C LEU A 43 -1.46 2.41 -3.43
N ILE A 44 -1.21 1.14 -3.14
CA ILE A 44 -1.11 0.62 -1.76
C ILE A 44 0.02 1.30 -1.00
N THR A 45 1.17 1.53 -1.64
CA THR A 45 2.31 2.25 -1.05
C THR A 45 1.90 3.67 -0.63
N THR A 46 1.21 4.39 -1.52
CA THR A 46 0.71 5.76 -1.25
C THR A 46 -0.32 5.77 -0.13
N LEU A 47 -1.28 4.82 -0.14
CA LEU A 47 -2.29 4.69 0.92
C LEU A 47 -1.66 4.40 2.27
N ARG A 48 -0.75 3.43 2.34
CA ARG A 48 -0.05 3.06 3.58
C ARG A 48 0.65 4.28 4.18
N ALA A 49 1.46 4.98 3.37
CA ALA A 49 2.18 6.17 3.83
C ALA A 49 1.22 7.28 4.30
N GLY A 50 0.16 7.55 3.54
CA GLY A 50 -0.84 8.55 3.89
C GLY A 50 -1.60 8.21 5.17
N PHE A 51 -2.00 6.96 5.36
CA PHE A 51 -2.80 6.53 6.51
C PHE A 51 -1.99 6.42 7.81
N TYR A 52 -0.73 6.02 7.73
CA TYR A 52 0.16 6.12 8.90
C TYR A 52 0.43 7.58 9.29
N LYS A 53 0.55 8.47 8.31
CA LYS A 53 0.86 9.88 8.56
C LYS A 53 -0.34 10.70 9.04
N ARG A 54 -1.53 10.47 8.46
CA ARG A 54 -2.72 11.33 8.63
C ARG A 54 -3.95 10.59 9.14
N GLY A 55 -3.83 9.29 9.44
CA GLY A 55 -4.94 8.45 9.88
C GLY A 55 -5.77 7.88 8.74
N VAL A 56 -6.66 6.97 9.10
CA VAL A 56 -7.55 6.25 8.17
C VAL A 56 -8.83 7.05 7.97
N PRO A 57 -9.20 7.41 6.72
CA PRO A 57 -10.42 8.15 6.45
C PRO A 57 -11.66 7.27 6.64
N LEU A 58 -12.82 7.88 6.88
CA LEU A 58 -14.11 7.19 6.89
C LEU A 58 -14.46 6.65 5.50
N SER A 59 -14.11 7.40 4.45
CA SER A 59 -14.33 6.98 3.07
C SER A 59 -13.22 7.49 2.14
N ILE A 60 -12.94 6.70 1.11
CA ILE A 60 -12.10 7.08 -0.03
C ILE A 60 -13.01 7.32 -1.22
N TYR A 61 -12.79 8.43 -1.90
CA TYR A 61 -13.42 8.74 -3.17
C TYR A 61 -12.39 8.57 -4.30
N ALA A 62 -12.64 7.64 -5.20
CA ALA A 62 -11.73 7.29 -6.28
C ALA A 62 -12.43 7.33 -7.64
N ASP A 63 -11.66 7.38 -8.71
CA ASP A 63 -12.21 7.16 -10.05
C ASP A 63 -12.40 5.66 -10.36
N ASN A 64 -12.89 5.37 -11.58
CA ASN A 64 -13.13 4.00 -12.02
C ASN A 64 -11.91 3.37 -12.70
N GLY A 65 -10.69 3.85 -12.42
CA GLY A 65 -9.46 3.24 -12.92
C GLY A 65 -9.28 1.81 -12.42
N SER A 66 -8.59 0.97 -13.19
CA SER A 66 -8.45 -0.48 -12.92
C SER A 66 -7.86 -0.78 -11.53
N SER A 67 -6.91 0.01 -11.05
CA SER A 67 -6.33 -0.15 -9.71
C SER A 67 -7.36 0.11 -8.61
N TYR A 68 -8.26 1.09 -8.79
CA TYR A 68 -9.27 1.47 -7.80
C TYR A 68 -10.50 0.54 -7.78
N THR A 69 -10.76 -0.18 -8.86
CA THR A 69 -11.84 -1.17 -8.97
C THR A 69 -11.37 -2.60 -8.70
N SER A 70 -10.09 -2.80 -8.41
CA SER A 70 -9.50 -4.11 -8.16
C SER A 70 -10.03 -4.73 -6.86
N LYS A 71 -10.17 -6.07 -6.85
CA LYS A 71 -10.56 -6.81 -5.64
C LYS A 71 -9.61 -6.56 -4.48
N GLU A 72 -8.33 -6.45 -4.77
CA GLU A 72 -7.28 -6.17 -3.80
C GLU A 72 -7.51 -4.84 -3.08
N PHE A 73 -7.81 -3.78 -3.82
CA PHE A 73 -8.08 -2.47 -3.24
C PHE A 73 -9.35 -2.46 -2.38
N ILE A 74 -10.43 -3.08 -2.87
CA ILE A 74 -11.70 -3.21 -2.14
C ILE A 74 -11.49 -3.95 -0.81
N LEU A 75 -10.74 -5.06 -0.82
CA LEU A 75 -10.42 -5.82 0.38
C LEU A 75 -9.57 -5.03 1.40
N ILE A 76 -8.59 -4.26 0.93
CA ILE A 76 -7.78 -3.40 1.78
C ILE A 76 -8.65 -2.33 2.44
N CYS A 77 -9.52 -1.65 1.68
CA CYS A 77 -10.46 -0.66 2.22
C CYS A 77 -11.39 -1.28 3.28
N SER A 78 -11.92 -2.47 2.99
CA SER A 78 -12.78 -3.20 3.93
C SER A 78 -12.07 -3.55 5.24
N ARG A 79 -10.83 -4.06 5.18
CA ARG A 79 -10.02 -4.38 6.38
C ARG A 79 -9.69 -3.13 7.19
N LEU A 80 -9.47 -2.02 6.53
CA LEU A 80 -9.23 -0.72 7.16
C LEU A 80 -10.51 -0.10 7.72
N GLY A 81 -11.70 -0.67 7.47
CA GLY A 81 -12.98 -0.08 7.85
C GLY A 81 -13.25 1.23 7.13
N CYS A 82 -12.77 1.36 5.90
CA CYS A 82 -12.90 2.54 5.05
C CYS A 82 -13.89 2.27 3.91
N ILE A 83 -14.89 3.13 3.74
CA ILE A 83 -15.89 3.00 2.69
C ILE A 83 -15.27 3.47 1.36
N LEU A 84 -15.22 2.57 0.37
CA LEU A 84 -14.81 2.94 -0.97
C LEU A 84 -16.01 3.46 -1.76
N ARG A 85 -15.88 4.66 -2.30
CA ARG A 85 -16.88 5.32 -3.16
C ARG A 85 -16.24 5.63 -4.52
N HIS A 86 -16.94 5.31 -5.58
CA HIS A 86 -16.50 5.63 -6.94
C HIS A 86 -17.25 6.87 -7.46
N ALA A 87 -16.50 7.73 -8.15
CA ALA A 87 -17.08 8.89 -8.82
C ALA A 87 -18.10 8.42 -9.87
N PRO A 88 -19.32 8.99 -9.90
CA PRO A 88 -20.21 8.81 -11.03
C PRO A 88 -19.51 9.17 -12.35
N LEU A 89 -19.87 8.50 -13.42
CA LEU A 89 -19.37 8.82 -14.76
C LEU A 89 -19.72 10.31 -15.06
N ARG A 90 -18.69 11.12 -15.38
CA ARG A 90 -18.79 12.55 -15.73
C ARG A 90 -19.07 13.51 -14.55
N ASP A 91 -18.92 13.10 -13.30
CA ASP A 91 -18.97 14.02 -12.17
C ASP A 91 -17.61 14.75 -11.99
N GLY A 92 -17.50 15.91 -12.64
CA GLY A 92 -16.32 16.77 -12.54
C GLY A 92 -16.13 17.43 -11.18
N ALA A 93 -17.21 17.65 -10.42
CA ALA A 93 -17.16 18.32 -9.12
C ALA A 93 -16.41 17.45 -8.08
N ALA A 94 -16.66 16.16 -8.09
CA ALA A 94 -16.03 15.19 -7.21
C ALA A 94 -14.50 15.10 -7.38
N LYS A 95 -14.01 15.30 -8.61
CA LYS A 95 -12.58 15.24 -8.96
C LYS A 95 -11.90 16.62 -8.90
N GLY A 96 -12.66 17.70 -8.90
CA GLY A 96 -12.12 19.06 -9.05
C GLY A 96 -11.09 19.46 -8.00
N LYS A 97 -11.10 18.87 -6.80
CA LYS A 97 -10.14 19.16 -5.74
C LYS A 97 -8.76 18.56 -6.03
N ILE A 98 -8.72 17.29 -6.40
CA ILE A 98 -7.47 16.60 -6.75
C ILE A 98 -6.90 17.12 -8.09
N GLU A 99 -7.76 17.51 -9.02
CA GLU A 99 -7.34 18.12 -10.29
C GLU A 99 -6.69 19.49 -10.08
N ARG A 100 -7.25 20.34 -9.18
CA ARG A 100 -6.61 21.60 -8.78
C ARG A 100 -5.28 21.38 -8.09
N PHE A 101 -5.18 20.38 -7.25
CA PHE A 101 -3.90 20.00 -6.66
C PHE A 101 -2.88 19.62 -7.74
N PHE A 102 -3.25 18.77 -8.68
CA PHE A 102 -2.37 18.38 -9.79
C PHE A 102 -1.98 19.57 -10.69
N ARG A 103 -2.86 20.55 -10.86
CA ARG A 103 -2.51 21.81 -11.53
C ARG A 103 -1.43 22.56 -10.74
N ARG A 104 -1.60 22.71 -9.42
CA ARG A 104 -0.59 23.34 -8.57
C ARG A 104 0.76 22.61 -8.61
N VAL A 105 0.76 21.29 -8.64
CA VAL A 105 2.00 20.50 -8.82
C VAL A 105 2.70 20.89 -10.12
N ARG A 106 1.97 21.00 -11.24
CA ARG A 106 2.55 21.41 -12.53
C ARG A 106 3.10 22.84 -12.48
N ASP A 107 2.30 23.75 -11.95
CA ASP A 107 2.59 25.18 -12.02
C ASP A 107 3.65 25.63 -11.00
N GLN A 108 3.73 24.99 -9.84
CA GLN A 108 4.57 25.42 -8.72
C GLN A 108 5.72 24.48 -8.37
N PHE A 109 5.59 23.18 -8.61
CA PHE A 109 6.65 22.21 -8.34
C PHE A 109 7.41 21.81 -9.60
N LEU A 110 6.72 21.35 -10.65
CA LEU A 110 7.37 20.84 -11.85
C LEU A 110 7.95 21.96 -12.74
N SER A 111 7.60 23.21 -12.53
CA SER A 111 8.17 24.38 -13.20
C SER A 111 9.56 24.78 -12.66
N ARG A 112 10.00 24.16 -11.56
CA ARG A 112 11.31 24.43 -10.94
C ARG A 112 12.43 23.62 -11.60
N ILE A 113 13.65 24.03 -11.32
CA ILE A 113 14.84 23.21 -11.62
C ILE A 113 14.88 22.08 -10.60
N LEU A 114 14.63 20.85 -11.04
CA LEU A 114 14.59 19.66 -10.22
C LEU A 114 15.78 18.73 -10.48
N ASP A 115 16.25 18.07 -9.44
CA ASP A 115 17.19 16.95 -9.59
C ASP A 115 16.39 15.69 -10.00
N LEU A 116 16.45 15.37 -11.28
CA LEU A 116 15.79 14.22 -11.90
C LEU A 116 16.73 13.03 -12.10
N SER A 117 17.88 13.02 -11.42
CA SER A 117 18.87 11.94 -11.56
C SER A 117 18.39 10.60 -10.99
N SER A 118 17.41 10.61 -10.07
CA SER A 118 16.76 9.40 -9.57
C SER A 118 15.33 9.69 -9.07
N LEU A 119 14.49 8.64 -9.07
CA LEU A 119 13.13 8.72 -8.52
C LEU A 119 13.13 9.09 -7.03
N SER A 120 14.10 8.60 -6.27
CA SER A 120 14.27 8.93 -4.84
C SER A 120 14.51 10.43 -4.63
N LYS A 121 15.36 11.06 -5.44
CA LYS A 121 15.63 12.50 -5.35
C LYS A 121 14.42 13.33 -5.76
N LEU A 122 13.71 12.96 -6.82
CA LEU A 122 12.47 13.61 -7.19
C LEU A 122 11.43 13.53 -6.04
N ASN A 123 11.23 12.36 -5.45
CA ASN A 123 10.30 12.17 -4.35
C ASN A 123 10.69 12.93 -3.09
N LYS A 124 11.99 13.03 -2.77
CA LYS A 124 12.47 13.84 -1.64
C LYS A 124 12.13 15.32 -1.83
N GLN A 125 12.42 15.88 -3.00
CA GLN A 125 12.10 17.28 -3.34
C GLN A 125 10.58 17.52 -3.31
N PHE A 126 9.80 16.57 -3.84
CA PHE A 126 8.35 16.65 -3.84
C PHE A 126 7.78 16.63 -2.42
N THR A 127 8.31 15.77 -1.53
CA THR A 127 7.87 15.70 -0.14
C THR A 127 8.14 17.01 0.59
N LEU A 128 9.31 17.62 0.42
CA LEU A 128 9.64 18.91 1.02
C LEU A 128 8.67 20.00 0.52
N TRP A 129 8.49 20.13 -0.79
CA TRP A 129 7.54 21.10 -1.35
C TRP A 129 6.12 20.86 -0.83
N LEU A 130 5.68 19.60 -0.75
CA LEU A 130 4.34 19.25 -0.31
C LEU A 130 4.07 19.66 1.14
N GLU A 131 5.01 19.41 2.05
CA GLU A 131 4.82 19.70 3.47
C GLU A 131 5.11 21.17 3.79
N ASP A 132 6.21 21.72 3.29
CA ASP A 132 6.68 23.05 3.69
C ASP A 132 5.96 24.17 2.93
N GLU A 133 5.51 23.89 1.69
CA GLU A 133 4.85 24.92 0.88
C GLU A 133 3.37 24.63 0.67
N TYR A 134 2.97 23.48 0.10
CA TYR A 134 1.56 23.25 -0.22
C TYR A 134 0.68 23.12 1.02
N ASN A 135 1.05 22.23 1.96
CA ASN A 135 0.27 21.98 3.17
C ASN A 135 0.36 23.13 4.18
N SER A 136 1.42 23.95 4.10
CA SER A 136 1.73 25.03 5.05
C SER A 136 1.42 26.43 4.55
N SER A 137 0.92 26.60 3.30
CA SER A 137 0.50 27.89 2.76
C SER A 137 -1.01 28.05 2.82
N VAL A 138 -1.48 29.31 2.94
CA VAL A 138 -2.93 29.60 2.95
C VAL A 138 -3.57 29.14 1.64
N HIS A 139 -4.59 28.30 1.76
CA HIS A 139 -5.37 27.80 0.63
C HIS A 139 -6.63 28.64 0.43
N SER A 140 -6.79 29.26 -0.73
CA SER A 140 -7.85 30.25 -1.01
C SER A 140 -9.28 29.73 -0.75
N ALA A 141 -9.56 28.46 -1.04
CA ALA A 141 -10.91 27.91 -0.87
C ALA A 141 -11.31 27.64 0.59
N ILE A 142 -10.37 27.65 1.54
CA ILE A 142 -10.62 27.44 2.97
C ILE A 142 -10.08 28.59 3.82
N SER A 143 -9.46 29.61 3.20
CA SER A 143 -8.86 30.81 3.83
C SER A 143 -7.92 30.49 5.01
N MET A 144 -7.29 29.32 4.99
CA MET A 144 -6.46 28.75 6.06
C MET A 144 -5.39 27.84 5.47
N LYS A 145 -4.33 27.56 6.23
CA LYS A 145 -3.37 26.53 5.85
C LYS A 145 -4.05 25.15 5.91
N PRO A 146 -3.87 24.28 4.92
CA PRO A 146 -4.41 22.92 4.95
C PRO A 146 -4.07 22.16 6.23
N ILE A 147 -2.82 22.26 6.69
CA ILE A 147 -2.38 21.56 7.91
C ILE A 147 -3.10 22.05 9.18
N ASP A 148 -3.36 23.35 9.29
CA ASP A 148 -4.05 23.94 10.45
C ASP A 148 -5.53 23.50 10.43
N ARG A 149 -6.18 23.53 9.25
CA ARG A 149 -7.56 23.04 9.10
C ARG A 149 -7.67 21.54 9.44
N PHE A 150 -6.69 20.73 9.06
CA PHE A 150 -6.63 19.32 9.40
C PHE A 150 -6.47 19.11 10.92
N ALA A 151 -5.64 19.91 11.56
CA ALA A 151 -5.39 19.85 13.00
C ALA A 151 -6.64 20.10 13.85
N MET A 152 -7.60 20.87 13.37
CA MET A 152 -8.88 21.13 14.08
C MET A 152 -9.72 19.86 14.29
N ASP A 153 -9.57 18.87 13.44
CA ASP A 153 -10.32 17.61 13.50
C ASP A 153 -9.53 16.42 14.07
N LEU A 154 -8.32 16.63 14.60
CA LEU A 154 -7.44 15.55 15.09
C LEU A 154 -8.13 14.57 16.05
N LYS A 155 -9.02 15.04 16.92
CA LYS A 155 -9.76 14.20 17.88
C LYS A 155 -10.71 13.19 17.20
N ARG A 156 -11.07 13.42 15.93
CA ARG A 156 -11.95 12.55 15.14
C ARG A 156 -11.20 11.56 14.27
N ILE A 157 -9.88 11.72 14.17
CA ILE A 157 -9.05 10.93 13.27
C ILE A 157 -8.67 9.62 13.95
N ARG A 158 -8.90 8.51 13.25
CA ARG A 158 -8.47 7.19 13.67
C ARG A 158 -7.06 6.93 13.14
N PHE A 159 -6.06 7.01 13.98
CA PHE A 159 -4.69 6.66 13.64
C PHE A 159 -4.47 5.15 13.68
N LEU A 160 -3.53 4.67 12.85
CA LEU A 160 -3.03 3.30 12.92
C LEU A 160 -1.85 3.25 13.86
N GLU A 161 -1.90 2.33 14.82
CA GLU A 161 -0.73 2.02 15.64
C GLU A 161 0.33 1.34 14.77
N PRO A 162 1.58 1.87 14.72
CA PRO A 162 2.65 1.23 13.97
C PRO A 162 2.90 -0.19 14.45
N GLY A 163 2.95 -1.14 13.53
CA GLY A 163 3.24 -2.53 13.88
C GLY A 163 2.84 -3.53 12.81
N GLN A 164 3.23 -4.78 13.06
CA GLN A 164 3.02 -5.87 12.12
C GLN A 164 1.55 -6.08 11.76
N PHE A 165 0.64 -6.01 12.72
CA PHE A 165 -0.79 -6.22 12.48
C PHE A 165 -1.39 -5.13 11.59
N SER A 166 -1.00 -3.88 11.81
CA SER A 166 -1.44 -2.76 10.98
C SER A 166 -0.89 -2.85 9.56
N ASP A 167 0.36 -3.31 9.39
CA ASP A 167 0.94 -3.57 8.07
C ASP A 167 0.16 -4.63 7.30
N GLU A 168 -0.28 -5.71 7.96
CA GLU A 168 -1.03 -6.81 7.34
C GLU A 168 -2.39 -6.37 6.77
N LEU A 169 -2.94 -5.22 7.19
CA LEU A 169 -4.15 -4.64 6.62
C LEU A 169 -3.98 -4.25 5.14
N PHE A 170 -2.76 -3.88 4.75
CA PHE A 170 -2.40 -3.47 3.39
C PHE A 170 -1.90 -4.62 2.51
N TYR A 171 -1.81 -5.86 3.04
CA TYR A 171 -1.31 -6.99 2.29
C TYR A 171 -2.32 -7.46 1.24
N LEU A 172 -1.80 -7.87 0.11
CA LEU A 172 -2.55 -8.61 -0.90
C LEU A 172 -2.93 -9.99 -0.37
N GLU A 173 -3.95 -10.61 -0.95
CA GLU A 173 -4.30 -11.97 -0.56
C GLU A 173 -4.55 -12.89 -1.75
N LYS A 174 -4.29 -14.18 -1.53
CA LYS A 174 -4.60 -15.27 -2.45
C LYS A 174 -5.03 -16.52 -1.68
N THR A 175 -5.95 -17.26 -2.24
CA THR A 175 -6.33 -18.57 -1.75
C THR A 175 -5.36 -19.64 -2.21
N ARG A 176 -5.02 -20.59 -1.33
CA ARG A 176 -4.18 -21.74 -1.61
C ARG A 176 -4.72 -23.00 -0.94
N LYS A 177 -4.62 -24.13 -1.64
CA LYS A 177 -4.89 -25.45 -1.04
C LYS A 177 -3.60 -25.99 -0.43
N VAL A 178 -3.65 -26.40 0.82
CA VAL A 178 -2.55 -27.08 1.51
C VAL A 178 -2.54 -28.54 1.08
N LYS A 179 -1.35 -29.06 0.75
CA LYS A 179 -1.15 -30.46 0.34
C LYS A 179 -1.17 -31.40 1.54
N LYS A 180 -1.20 -32.73 1.27
CA LYS A 180 -1.14 -33.78 2.29
C LYS A 180 0.14 -33.77 3.14
N ASP A 181 1.22 -33.17 2.62
CA ASP A 181 2.49 -32.98 3.32
C ASP A 181 2.54 -31.69 4.15
N ASN A 182 1.40 -31.05 4.37
CA ASN A 182 1.23 -29.77 5.10
C ASN A 182 1.98 -28.60 4.46
N THR A 183 2.16 -28.61 3.13
CA THR A 183 2.82 -27.56 2.36
C THR A 183 1.87 -26.92 1.34
N PHE A 184 2.21 -25.72 0.91
CA PHE A 184 1.58 -25.06 -0.23
C PHE A 184 2.64 -24.38 -1.11
N ALA A 185 2.29 -24.08 -2.37
CA ALA A 185 3.19 -23.38 -3.30
C ALA A 185 2.70 -21.95 -3.54
N PHE A 186 3.65 -21.00 -3.56
CA PHE A 186 3.42 -19.62 -3.93
C PHE A 186 4.67 -19.03 -4.58
N ASN A 187 4.53 -18.36 -5.74
CA ASN A 187 5.62 -17.76 -6.51
C ASN A 187 6.84 -18.71 -6.67
N ASN A 188 6.58 -19.94 -7.15
CA ASN A 188 7.58 -21.01 -7.36
C ASN A 188 8.33 -21.47 -6.11
N THR A 189 7.93 -21.02 -4.92
CA THR A 189 8.50 -21.44 -3.63
C THR A 189 7.48 -22.30 -2.88
N ARG A 190 7.97 -23.33 -2.17
CA ARG A 190 7.15 -24.16 -1.29
C ARG A 190 7.29 -23.67 0.14
N TYR A 191 6.16 -23.62 0.83
CA TYR A 191 6.05 -23.17 2.21
C TYR A 191 5.38 -24.22 3.08
N GLU A 192 5.79 -24.29 4.34
CA GLU A 192 5.16 -25.09 5.38
C GLU A 192 4.16 -24.23 6.18
N THR A 193 3.09 -24.87 6.63
CA THR A 193 2.13 -24.23 7.54
C THR A 193 2.56 -24.45 9.00
N PRO A 194 2.35 -23.48 9.91
CA PRO A 194 2.77 -23.59 11.31
C PRO A 194 1.94 -24.57 12.13
N THR A 195 0.79 -25.00 11.62
CA THR A 195 -0.10 -25.97 12.23
C THR A 195 -0.61 -26.96 11.18
N ASP A 196 -1.27 -28.05 11.59
CA ASP A 196 -1.87 -29.00 10.64
C ASP A 196 -3.07 -28.41 9.92
N LEU A 197 -2.87 -28.10 8.63
CA LEU A 197 -3.88 -27.59 7.73
C LEU A 197 -3.99 -28.45 6.44
N ARG A 198 -3.57 -29.70 6.51
CA ARG A 198 -3.61 -30.65 5.38
C ARG A 198 -4.96 -30.70 4.72
N ASP A 199 -4.98 -30.67 3.39
CA ASP A 199 -6.16 -30.69 2.53
C ASP A 199 -7.14 -29.50 2.72
N LYS A 200 -6.80 -28.52 3.58
CA LYS A 200 -7.60 -27.32 3.79
C LYS A 200 -7.29 -26.23 2.75
N GLU A 201 -8.28 -25.41 2.50
CA GLU A 201 -8.11 -24.17 1.76
C GLU A 201 -7.78 -23.04 2.74
N ILE A 202 -6.69 -22.33 2.48
CA ILE A 202 -6.17 -21.24 3.30
C ILE A 202 -6.13 -19.94 2.49
N THR A 203 -6.21 -18.82 3.17
CA THR A 203 -5.89 -17.51 2.60
C THR A 203 -4.48 -17.11 3.02
N ILE A 204 -3.62 -16.80 2.07
CA ILE A 204 -2.31 -16.21 2.34
C ILE A 204 -2.38 -14.70 2.14
N ARG A 205 -1.77 -13.93 3.04
CA ARG A 205 -1.56 -12.48 2.89
C ARG A 205 -0.08 -12.19 2.76
N PHE A 206 0.27 -11.31 1.83
CA PHE A 206 1.65 -11.01 1.48
C PHE A 206 1.82 -9.57 0.98
N ASP A 207 3.02 -9.05 1.16
CA ASP A 207 3.48 -7.80 0.54
C ASP A 207 4.48 -8.16 -0.57
N ARG A 208 4.25 -7.70 -1.80
CA ARG A 208 5.18 -7.99 -2.92
C ARG A 208 6.59 -7.44 -2.68
N ASN A 209 6.69 -6.36 -1.89
CA ASN A 209 7.97 -5.76 -1.54
C ASN A 209 8.68 -6.49 -0.38
N LYS A 210 8.00 -7.47 0.27
CA LYS A 210 8.53 -8.29 1.35
C LYS A 210 8.17 -9.76 1.10
N PRO A 211 8.76 -10.40 0.06
CA PRO A 211 8.32 -11.71 -0.43
C PRO A 211 8.46 -12.83 0.59
N ASP A 212 9.36 -12.69 1.56
CA ASP A 212 9.62 -13.69 2.60
C ASP A 212 8.57 -13.68 3.72
N LYS A 213 7.70 -12.66 3.75
CA LYS A 213 6.69 -12.51 4.78
C LYS A 213 5.32 -12.90 4.26
N ILE A 214 4.97 -14.17 4.40
CA ILE A 214 3.65 -14.70 4.05
C ILE A 214 2.91 -15.07 5.33
N ILE A 215 1.73 -14.49 5.52
CA ILE A 215 0.87 -14.76 6.68
C ILE A 215 -0.29 -15.65 6.26
N ILE A 216 -0.53 -16.68 7.03
CA ILE A 216 -1.59 -17.66 6.78
C ILE A 216 -2.82 -17.29 7.60
N TYR A 217 -3.97 -17.31 6.94
CA TYR A 217 -5.29 -17.19 7.53
C TYR A 217 -6.12 -18.43 7.18
N TYR A 218 -6.84 -18.95 8.16
CA TYR A 218 -7.80 -20.03 7.97
C TYR A 218 -9.13 -19.66 8.65
N LYS A 219 -10.24 -19.71 7.92
CA LYS A 219 -11.58 -19.29 8.40
C LYS A 219 -11.54 -17.88 9.03
N ASN A 220 -10.87 -16.93 8.38
CA ASN A 220 -10.64 -15.55 8.82
C ASN A 220 -9.80 -15.39 10.12
N CYS A 221 -9.32 -16.48 10.72
CA CYS A 221 -8.41 -16.42 11.86
C CYS A 221 -6.95 -16.38 11.36
N ARG A 222 -6.14 -15.51 11.96
CA ARG A 222 -4.71 -15.47 11.71
C ARG A 222 -4.04 -16.68 12.37
N ILE A 223 -3.42 -17.53 11.56
CA ILE A 223 -2.75 -18.76 12.05
C ILE A 223 -1.28 -18.47 12.39
N GLY A 224 -0.56 -17.77 11.51
CA GLY A 224 0.86 -17.47 11.71
C GLY A 224 1.58 -17.16 10.41
N GLN A 225 2.89 -17.06 10.48
CA GLN A 225 3.74 -16.88 9.32
C GLN A 225 4.13 -18.23 8.70
N ALA A 226 4.03 -18.33 7.38
CA ALA A 226 4.55 -19.48 6.64
C ALA A 226 6.07 -19.54 6.71
N LYS A 227 6.64 -20.75 6.75
CA LYS A 227 8.08 -20.97 6.65
C LYS A 227 8.41 -21.54 5.28
N ILE A 228 9.52 -21.11 4.69
CA ILE A 228 10.03 -21.74 3.46
C ILE A 228 10.39 -23.20 3.77
N LEU A 229 9.96 -24.12 2.92
CA LEU A 229 10.24 -25.54 3.06
C LEU A 229 11.76 -25.79 2.92
N ASP A 230 12.39 -26.21 4.01
CA ASP A 230 13.77 -26.68 4.02
C ASP A 230 13.83 -28.22 3.92
N LEU A 231 14.06 -28.70 2.70
CA LEU A 231 14.14 -30.13 2.41
C LEU A 231 15.30 -30.82 3.13
N ILE A 232 16.40 -30.11 3.43
CA ILE A 232 17.60 -30.66 4.07
C ILE A 232 17.35 -30.84 5.57
N ALA A 233 16.80 -29.82 6.24
CA ALA A 233 16.44 -29.85 7.65
C ALA A 233 15.40 -30.97 7.92
N ASN A 234 14.35 -31.05 7.08
CA ASN A 234 13.31 -32.06 7.19
C ASN A 234 13.81 -33.49 6.94
N GLY A 235 14.81 -33.65 6.05
CA GLY A 235 15.49 -34.96 5.84
C GLY A 235 16.29 -35.43 7.06
N ARG A 236 16.92 -34.50 7.80
CA ARG A 236 17.65 -34.80 9.04
C ARG A 236 16.74 -35.19 10.20
N LEU A 237 15.59 -34.48 10.36
CA LEU A 237 14.60 -34.80 11.38
C LEU A 237 13.98 -36.20 11.18
N ARG A 238 13.71 -36.59 9.92
CA ARG A 238 13.22 -37.95 9.61
C ARG A 238 14.24 -39.05 9.90
N LYS A 239 15.53 -38.78 9.77
CA LYS A 239 16.61 -39.75 10.11
C LYS A 239 16.82 -39.87 11.63
N GLY A 240 16.64 -38.78 12.39
CA GLY A 240 16.75 -38.79 13.85
C GLY A 240 15.64 -39.56 14.57
N ASN A 241 14.43 -39.62 14.01
CA ASN A 241 13.29 -40.35 14.60
C ASN A 241 13.24 -41.86 14.25
N LYS A 242 14.19 -42.38 13.49
CA LYS A 242 14.28 -43.84 13.22
C LYS A 242 15.17 -44.62 14.21
N GLY A 243 15.64 -43.99 15.28
CA GLY A 243 16.61 -44.52 16.22
C GLY A 243 16.12 -44.84 17.64
N VAL A 244 14.81 -44.95 17.90
CA VAL A 244 14.33 -45.38 19.23
C VAL A 244 13.08 -46.26 19.04
N TYR A 245 13.29 -47.46 18.57
CA TYR A 245 12.46 -48.65 18.83
C TYR A 245 13.39 -49.86 18.65
N ASN A 246 14.07 -50.20 19.69
CA ASN A 246 14.58 -51.54 19.91
C ASN A 246 14.30 -51.90 21.37
N ASP A 247 13.55 -52.98 21.47
CA ASP A 247 13.34 -53.93 22.59
C ASP A 247 12.58 -53.42 23.82
#